data_c0c3b249ec8537baacd53ac1feaa2289
#
_entry.id   c0c3b249ec8537baacd53ac1feaa2289
#
_cell.length_a   1.000
_cell.length_b   1.000
_cell.length_c   1.000
_cell.angle_alpha   90.00
_cell.angle_beta   90.00
_cell.angle_gamma   90.00
#
_symmetry.space_group_name_H-M   'P 1'
#
loop_
_entity.id
_entity.type
_entity.pdbx_description
1 polymer ?
#
loop_
_entity_poly.entity_id
_entity_poly.type
_entity_poly.pdbx_seq_one_letter_code
_entity_poly.pdbx_strand_id
1 'polypeptide(L)'
;MKIEREEFEREKNYLNKTVSLVRKKISSLGQQLYDDDSKVLEFKKFIWDSHAEMDPSEMRSMMAESDLQVSIMQSKGNYLQKLFRVQNKPYFGMIRFKEENEEEEDICIGITHIEDKLNYYVHDWRSPICSMFYDFETGPASYKAPKGIIKGNITRKRQYIIENGELQNIFDNDLNISDSLLQEVLAEESSDKMKNIVNTIQEEQNKVIRNTEDKNLIVEGIAGSGKTSVALHRIAFLLYRIPNLNSNNIVVFTPNKVFREYISNVLPELGEDNTYSMTFYDLLCQNINEYKNIENLTDFISRYYKRQVEDIDIVKYKQSDEIIKDIDNYIEELLKKIRFTKDLEYDDFIEISTEELNNMLTYKYDRFPLFDRIHEIATKISENNYSGSNKNTSSIEKILKENLNTKLDLKYIINDFYNSRYSKYKSEVKENNLYYEDACIFLYIKSILMGFNTNHIIKEVVIDEAQDYNKLQYLIFHITQILYQHF
;
A
#
# COMPACT_ATOMS: atom_id res chain seq x y z
N MET A 1 -23.76 -35.58 -9.46
CA MET A 1 -24.11 -36.15 -10.80
C MET A 1 -22.83 -36.19 -11.62
N LYS A 2 -22.43 -37.34 -12.19
CA LYS A 2 -21.25 -37.37 -13.06
C LYS A 2 -21.62 -36.58 -14.32
N ILE A 3 -20.82 -35.54 -14.62
CA ILE A 3 -20.96 -34.77 -15.86
C ILE A 3 -20.92 -35.74 -17.03
N GLU A 4 -21.77 -35.53 -18.04
CA GLU A 4 -21.77 -36.38 -19.22
C GLU A 4 -20.42 -36.32 -19.91
N ARG A 5 -19.93 -37.45 -20.39
CA ARG A 5 -18.61 -37.60 -20.98
C ARG A 5 -18.37 -36.63 -22.14
N GLU A 6 -19.41 -36.36 -22.91
CA GLU A 6 -19.35 -35.42 -24.05
C GLU A 6 -19.14 -33.97 -23.57
N GLU A 7 -19.77 -33.58 -22.47
CA GLU A 7 -19.62 -32.25 -21.88
C GLU A 7 -18.22 -32.06 -21.27
N PHE A 8 -17.71 -33.07 -20.58
CA PHE A 8 -16.35 -33.04 -20.06
C PHE A 8 -15.31 -32.88 -21.16
N GLU A 9 -15.46 -33.61 -22.29
CA GLU A 9 -14.56 -33.47 -23.45
C GLU A 9 -14.67 -32.08 -24.11
N ARG A 10 -15.85 -31.49 -24.12
CA ARG A 10 -16.04 -30.11 -24.62
C ARG A 10 -15.29 -29.09 -23.76
N GLU A 11 -15.39 -29.17 -22.46
CA GLU A 11 -14.68 -28.31 -21.52
C GLU A 11 -13.16 -28.51 -21.59
N LYS A 12 -12.73 -29.74 -21.72
CA LYS A 12 -11.32 -30.08 -21.94
C LYS A 12 -10.75 -29.48 -23.23
N ASN A 13 -11.52 -29.52 -24.31
CA ASN A 13 -11.14 -28.91 -25.57
C ASN A 13 -11.06 -27.39 -25.47
N TYR A 14 -11.97 -26.76 -24.72
CA TYR A 14 -11.94 -25.32 -24.46
C TYR A 14 -10.68 -24.94 -23.64
N LEU A 15 -10.36 -25.71 -22.60
CA LEU A 15 -9.14 -25.53 -21.83
C LEU A 15 -7.88 -25.63 -22.70
N ASN A 16 -7.78 -26.70 -23.52
CA ASN A 16 -6.64 -26.90 -24.41
C ASN A 16 -6.45 -25.73 -25.37
N LYS A 17 -7.56 -25.21 -25.92
CA LYS A 17 -7.55 -24.02 -26.80
C LYS A 17 -7.04 -22.80 -26.04
N THR A 18 -7.53 -22.57 -24.84
CA THR A 18 -7.14 -21.42 -24.00
C THR A 18 -5.67 -21.51 -23.59
N VAL A 19 -5.17 -22.68 -23.15
CA VAL A 19 -3.76 -22.92 -22.82
C VAL A 19 -2.86 -22.68 -24.05
N SER A 20 -3.28 -23.17 -25.21
CA SER A 20 -2.53 -22.96 -26.46
C SER A 20 -2.46 -21.48 -26.84
N LEU A 21 -3.56 -20.72 -26.65
CA LEU A 21 -3.60 -19.28 -26.87
C LEU A 21 -2.67 -18.54 -25.90
N VAL A 22 -2.67 -18.90 -24.61
CA VAL A 22 -1.76 -18.30 -23.61
C VAL A 22 -0.31 -18.52 -24.01
N ARG A 23 0.08 -19.75 -24.37
CA ARG A 23 1.45 -20.08 -24.80
C ARG A 23 1.86 -19.29 -26.05
N LYS A 24 0.95 -19.15 -27.03
CA LYS A 24 1.18 -18.34 -28.22
C LYS A 24 1.39 -16.87 -27.87
N LYS A 25 0.58 -16.31 -26.97
CA LYS A 25 0.73 -14.93 -26.48
C LYS A 25 2.03 -14.71 -25.76
N ILE A 26 2.43 -15.64 -24.89
CA ILE A 26 3.73 -15.58 -24.19
C ILE A 26 4.88 -15.47 -25.19
N SER A 27 4.91 -16.34 -26.22
CA SER A 27 5.94 -16.32 -27.24
C SER A 27 5.93 -15.00 -28.05
N SER A 28 4.76 -14.56 -28.48
CA SER A 28 4.59 -13.34 -29.26
C SER A 28 4.97 -12.06 -28.48
N LEU A 29 4.51 -11.95 -27.22
CA LEU A 29 4.86 -10.81 -26.37
C LEU A 29 6.33 -10.80 -25.95
N GLY A 30 6.92 -11.98 -25.71
CA GLY A 30 8.35 -12.08 -25.41
C GLY A 30 9.20 -11.57 -26.57
N GLN A 31 8.85 -11.92 -27.83
CA GLN A 31 9.53 -11.42 -29.01
C GLN A 31 9.34 -9.90 -29.16
N GLN A 32 8.11 -9.40 -28.97
CA GLN A 32 7.85 -7.96 -29.03
C GLN A 32 8.63 -7.17 -28.00
N LEU A 33 8.72 -7.66 -26.77
CA LEU A 33 9.50 -7.00 -25.69
C LEU A 33 10.98 -6.95 -26.02
N TYR A 34 11.54 -8.02 -26.58
CA TYR A 34 12.93 -8.04 -27.03
C TYR A 34 13.18 -6.98 -28.13
N ASP A 35 12.29 -6.89 -29.11
CA ASP A 35 12.37 -5.91 -30.17
C ASP A 35 12.17 -4.47 -29.68
N ASP A 36 11.25 -4.25 -28.74
CA ASP A 36 10.97 -2.94 -28.13
C ASP A 36 12.14 -2.47 -27.25
N ASP A 37 12.77 -3.36 -26.48
CA ASP A 37 13.95 -3.04 -25.65
C ASP A 37 15.10 -2.51 -26.49
N SER A 38 15.40 -3.17 -27.60
CA SER A 38 16.41 -2.74 -28.55
C SER A 38 16.15 -1.35 -29.11
N LYS A 39 14.89 -1.04 -29.49
CA LYS A 39 14.50 0.28 -30.02
C LYS A 39 14.58 1.37 -28.96
N VAL A 40 14.16 1.09 -27.72
CA VAL A 40 14.24 2.05 -26.61
C VAL A 40 15.70 2.40 -26.29
N LEU A 41 16.59 1.40 -26.31
CA LEU A 41 18.02 1.63 -26.12
C LEU A 41 18.63 2.50 -27.23
N GLU A 42 18.31 2.21 -28.49
CA GLU A 42 18.75 3.01 -29.63
C GLU A 42 18.22 4.45 -29.55
N PHE A 43 16.96 4.63 -29.17
CA PHE A 43 16.35 5.96 -29.03
C PHE A 43 16.96 6.76 -27.88
N LYS A 44 17.21 6.14 -26.73
CA LYS A 44 17.93 6.79 -25.63
C LYS A 44 19.35 7.18 -26.01
N LYS A 45 20.06 6.33 -26.75
CA LYS A 45 21.39 6.64 -27.27
C LYS A 45 21.35 7.81 -28.23
N PHE A 46 20.38 7.86 -29.13
CA PHE A 46 20.18 8.98 -30.05
C PHE A 46 19.95 10.31 -29.30
N ILE A 47 19.08 10.31 -28.28
CA ILE A 47 18.85 11.50 -27.42
C ILE A 47 20.15 11.94 -26.76
N TRP A 48 20.92 10.98 -26.24
CA TRP A 48 22.21 11.28 -25.59
C TRP A 48 23.25 11.83 -26.54
N ASP A 49 23.39 11.25 -27.71
CA ASP A 49 24.38 11.66 -28.73
C ASP A 49 24.04 13.03 -29.34
N SER A 50 22.76 13.37 -29.46
CA SER A 50 22.28 14.61 -30.08
C SER A 50 21.97 15.73 -29.08
N HIS A 51 22.10 15.51 -27.78
CA HIS A 51 21.65 16.45 -26.72
C HIS A 51 22.25 17.86 -26.81
N ALA A 52 23.47 17.99 -27.33
CA ALA A 52 24.16 19.30 -27.46
C ALA A 52 23.63 20.14 -28.61
N GLU A 53 22.95 19.55 -29.59
CA GLU A 53 22.42 20.20 -30.80
C GLU A 53 20.91 20.46 -30.74
N MET A 54 20.22 19.90 -29.72
CA MET A 54 18.76 19.99 -29.57
C MET A 54 18.32 21.24 -28.81
N ASP A 55 17.18 21.79 -29.23
CA ASP A 55 16.45 22.78 -28.45
C ASP A 55 15.93 22.16 -27.12
N PRO A 56 15.94 22.89 -25.99
CA PRO A 56 15.41 22.42 -24.71
C PRO A 56 13.93 21.97 -24.75
N SER A 57 13.12 22.49 -25.65
CA SER A 57 11.74 22.05 -25.83
C SER A 57 11.64 20.72 -26.58
N GLU A 58 12.46 20.52 -27.61
CA GLU A 58 12.58 19.30 -28.37
C GLU A 58 13.13 18.15 -27.50
N MET A 59 14.17 18.42 -26.72
CA MET A 59 14.73 17.47 -25.78
C MET A 59 13.70 17.00 -24.75
N ARG A 60 12.90 17.91 -24.16
CA ARG A 60 11.82 17.54 -23.25
C ARG A 60 10.76 16.67 -23.90
N SER A 61 10.40 16.97 -25.15
CA SER A 61 9.42 16.17 -25.91
C SER A 61 9.95 14.75 -26.19
N MET A 62 11.19 14.61 -26.59
CA MET A 62 11.82 13.30 -26.84
C MET A 62 12.01 12.48 -25.55
N MET A 63 12.36 13.12 -24.45
CA MET A 63 12.41 12.46 -23.15
C MET A 63 11.03 11.93 -22.72
N ALA A 64 9.97 12.74 -22.87
CA ALA A 64 8.61 12.33 -22.56
C ALA A 64 8.15 11.16 -23.45
N GLU A 65 8.53 11.15 -24.74
CA GLU A 65 8.26 10.02 -25.63
C GLU A 65 9.00 8.76 -25.21
N SER A 66 10.28 8.87 -24.83
CA SER A 66 11.07 7.76 -24.29
C SER A 66 10.44 7.17 -23.02
N ASP A 67 10.00 8.02 -22.10
CA ASP A 67 9.36 7.59 -20.85
C ASP A 67 8.02 6.89 -21.11
N LEU A 68 7.26 7.35 -22.11
CA LEU A 68 6.03 6.69 -22.56
C LEU A 68 6.32 5.30 -23.14
N GLN A 69 7.33 5.16 -24.00
CA GLN A 69 7.73 3.86 -24.55
C GLN A 69 8.17 2.89 -23.46
N VAL A 70 8.96 3.34 -22.48
CA VAL A 70 9.37 2.54 -21.31
C VAL A 70 8.14 2.10 -20.51
N SER A 71 7.18 2.99 -20.28
CA SER A 71 5.94 2.66 -19.57
C SER A 71 5.09 1.60 -20.30
N ILE A 72 4.97 1.70 -21.62
CA ILE A 72 4.29 0.69 -22.45
C ILE A 72 5.01 -0.66 -22.36
N MET A 73 6.34 -0.65 -22.43
CA MET A 73 7.15 -1.87 -22.33
C MET A 73 7.00 -2.52 -20.95
N GLN A 74 7.00 -1.74 -19.87
CA GLN A 74 6.74 -2.23 -18.53
C GLN A 74 5.35 -2.86 -18.39
N SER A 75 4.31 -2.22 -18.97
CA SER A 75 2.95 -2.75 -18.96
C SER A 75 2.85 -4.08 -19.71
N LYS A 76 3.52 -4.21 -20.88
CA LYS A 76 3.62 -5.47 -21.61
C LYS A 76 4.38 -6.54 -20.79
N GLY A 77 5.46 -6.16 -20.12
CA GLY A 77 6.25 -7.04 -19.24
C GLY A 77 5.42 -7.59 -18.09
N ASN A 78 4.67 -6.73 -17.42
CA ASN A 78 3.77 -7.12 -16.33
C ASN A 78 2.67 -8.07 -16.83
N TYR A 79 2.10 -7.80 -17.99
CA TYR A 79 1.10 -8.70 -18.60
C TYR A 79 1.72 -10.05 -18.98
N LEU A 80 2.92 -10.07 -19.54
CA LEU A 80 3.65 -11.28 -19.85
C LEU A 80 3.90 -12.14 -18.59
N GLN A 81 4.31 -11.52 -17.48
CA GLN A 81 4.46 -12.21 -16.19
C GLN A 81 3.13 -12.82 -15.70
N LYS A 82 2.01 -12.08 -15.83
CA LYS A 82 0.67 -12.60 -15.52
C LYS A 82 0.32 -13.81 -16.37
N LEU A 83 0.62 -13.79 -17.67
CA LEU A 83 0.40 -14.93 -18.58
C LEU A 83 1.24 -16.16 -18.19
N PHE A 84 2.50 -15.98 -17.75
CA PHE A 84 3.32 -17.09 -17.25
C PHE A 84 2.71 -17.75 -16.00
N ARG A 85 2.14 -16.96 -15.09
CA ARG A 85 1.47 -17.47 -13.88
C ARG A 85 0.24 -18.32 -14.21
N VAL A 86 -0.53 -17.92 -15.23
CA VAL A 86 -1.80 -18.57 -15.59
C VAL A 86 -1.67 -19.62 -16.70
N GLN A 87 -0.48 -19.85 -17.28
CA GLN A 87 -0.32 -20.71 -18.45
C GLN A 87 -0.85 -22.13 -18.25
N ASN A 88 -0.79 -22.65 -17.01
CA ASN A 88 -1.23 -23.99 -16.64
C ASN A 88 -2.56 -24.02 -15.88
N LYS A 89 -3.12 -22.84 -15.52
CA LYS A 89 -4.41 -22.70 -14.84
C LYS A 89 -5.05 -21.37 -15.25
N PRO A 90 -5.57 -21.29 -16.50
CA PRO A 90 -6.01 -20.01 -17.06
C PRO A 90 -7.30 -19.48 -16.43
N TYR A 91 -8.19 -20.33 -15.92
CA TYR A 91 -9.43 -19.96 -15.26
C TYR A 91 -9.79 -20.98 -14.18
N PHE A 92 -10.69 -20.60 -13.28
CA PHE A 92 -11.13 -21.43 -12.16
C PHE A 92 -12.65 -21.52 -12.05
N GLY A 93 -13.38 -20.62 -12.69
CA GLY A 93 -14.84 -20.56 -12.65
C GLY A 93 -15.45 -20.14 -13.97
N MET A 94 -16.76 -20.34 -14.09
CA MET A 94 -17.56 -19.90 -15.23
C MET A 94 -18.99 -19.63 -14.78
N ILE A 95 -19.57 -18.57 -15.33
CA ILE A 95 -21.01 -18.36 -15.33
C ILE A 95 -21.51 -18.34 -16.76
N ARG A 96 -22.69 -18.95 -16.99
CA ARG A 96 -23.46 -18.76 -18.20
C ARG A 96 -24.53 -17.72 -17.92
N PHE A 97 -24.42 -16.58 -18.60
CA PHE A 97 -25.27 -15.43 -18.36
C PHE A 97 -26.06 -15.09 -19.63
N LYS A 98 -27.35 -14.82 -19.42
CA LYS A 98 -28.25 -14.36 -20.47
C LYS A 98 -28.75 -12.97 -20.10
N GLU A 99 -28.27 -11.95 -20.82
CA GLU A 99 -28.78 -10.59 -20.71
C GLU A 99 -30.19 -10.51 -21.33
N GLU A 100 -31.04 -9.59 -20.84
CA GLU A 100 -32.36 -9.37 -21.42
C GLU A 100 -32.22 -9.04 -22.93
N ASN A 101 -32.85 -9.88 -23.78
CA ASN A 101 -32.86 -9.78 -25.26
C ASN A 101 -31.53 -10.11 -25.98
N GLU A 102 -30.58 -10.74 -25.34
CA GLU A 102 -29.33 -11.23 -25.95
C GLU A 102 -29.23 -12.76 -25.89
N GLU A 103 -28.25 -13.32 -26.60
CA GLU A 103 -27.92 -14.74 -26.53
C GLU A 103 -27.17 -15.07 -25.23
N GLU A 104 -27.19 -16.34 -24.84
CA GLU A 104 -26.42 -16.81 -23.67
C GLU A 104 -24.92 -16.76 -23.96
N GLU A 105 -24.14 -16.25 -23.01
CA GLU A 105 -22.69 -16.17 -23.07
C GLU A 105 -22.04 -16.94 -21.92
N ASP A 106 -21.00 -17.71 -22.24
CA ASP A 106 -20.15 -18.38 -21.24
C ASP A 106 -19.00 -17.44 -20.84
N ILE A 107 -19.00 -16.98 -19.59
CA ILE A 107 -18.03 -16.05 -19.01
C ILE A 107 -17.09 -16.85 -18.13
N CYS A 108 -15.92 -17.24 -18.67
CA CYS A 108 -14.86 -17.89 -17.89
C CYS A 108 -14.11 -16.85 -17.06
N ILE A 109 -13.78 -17.20 -15.81
CA ILE A 109 -13.23 -16.31 -14.79
C ILE A 109 -11.86 -16.81 -14.34
N GLY A 110 -10.85 -15.94 -14.43
CA GLY A 110 -9.47 -16.20 -14.02
C GLY A 110 -8.83 -15.03 -13.30
N ILE A 111 -7.56 -15.14 -12.95
CA ILE A 111 -6.79 -14.07 -12.28
C ILE A 111 -6.29 -12.98 -13.22
N THR A 112 -6.36 -13.19 -14.52
CA THR A 112 -6.10 -12.16 -15.54
C THR A 112 -6.96 -12.41 -16.77
N HIS A 113 -7.23 -11.37 -17.55
CA HIS A 113 -7.95 -11.51 -18.79
C HIS A 113 -7.09 -12.19 -19.85
N ILE A 114 -7.74 -13.03 -20.67
CA ILE A 114 -7.14 -13.66 -21.84
C ILE A 114 -8.07 -13.40 -23.03
N GLU A 115 -7.57 -12.71 -24.03
CA GLU A 115 -8.33 -12.34 -25.24
C GLU A 115 -7.58 -12.72 -26.50
N ASP A 116 -8.27 -12.91 -27.61
CA ASP A 116 -7.70 -12.95 -28.96
C ASP A 116 -8.51 -12.05 -29.88
N LYS A 117 -7.87 -10.96 -30.32
CA LYS A 117 -8.51 -9.87 -31.09
C LYS A 117 -9.67 -9.25 -30.29
N LEU A 118 -10.92 -9.56 -30.67
CA LEU A 118 -12.15 -9.06 -30.02
C LEU A 118 -12.85 -10.08 -29.12
N ASN A 119 -12.32 -11.30 -29.04
CA ASN A 119 -12.95 -12.37 -28.26
C ASN A 119 -12.24 -12.54 -26.91
N TYR A 120 -13.01 -12.41 -25.83
CA TYR A 120 -12.54 -12.73 -24.49
C TYR A 120 -12.71 -14.22 -24.24
N TYR A 121 -11.59 -14.90 -23.89
CA TYR A 121 -11.58 -16.30 -23.48
C TYR A 121 -11.67 -16.44 -21.97
N VAL A 122 -11.06 -15.50 -21.23
CA VAL A 122 -11.11 -15.46 -19.78
C VAL A 122 -11.23 -14.01 -19.34
N HIS A 123 -12.15 -13.75 -18.43
CA HIS A 123 -12.31 -12.46 -17.77
C HIS A 123 -11.54 -12.43 -16.45
N ASP A 124 -10.94 -11.29 -16.15
CA ASP A 124 -10.33 -11.08 -14.84
C ASP A 124 -11.42 -11.06 -13.76
N TRP A 125 -11.21 -11.79 -12.67
CA TRP A 125 -12.17 -11.92 -11.56
C TRP A 125 -12.60 -10.57 -10.96
N ARG A 126 -11.76 -9.55 -11.07
CA ARG A 126 -11.99 -8.19 -10.58
C ARG A 126 -12.93 -7.38 -11.48
N SER A 127 -13.14 -7.80 -12.70
CA SER A 127 -14.03 -7.11 -13.63
C SER A 127 -15.46 -7.04 -13.09
N PRO A 128 -16.24 -6.00 -13.47
CA PRO A 128 -17.61 -5.85 -12.98
C PRO A 128 -18.51 -7.05 -13.28
N ILE A 129 -18.41 -7.64 -14.47
CA ILE A 129 -19.23 -8.79 -14.89
C ILE A 129 -18.94 -10.03 -14.01
N CYS A 130 -17.70 -10.21 -13.57
CA CYS A 130 -17.31 -11.34 -12.72
C CYS A 130 -17.83 -11.21 -11.27
N SER A 131 -18.34 -10.03 -10.83
CA SER A 131 -18.95 -9.91 -9.52
C SER A 131 -20.12 -10.87 -9.36
N MET A 132 -20.86 -11.12 -10.44
CA MET A 132 -22.02 -12.01 -10.43
C MET A 132 -21.67 -13.43 -9.97
N PHE A 133 -20.45 -13.90 -10.22
CA PHE A 133 -20.00 -15.22 -9.74
C PHE A 133 -19.97 -15.31 -8.21
N TYR A 134 -19.75 -14.21 -7.52
CA TYR A 134 -19.64 -14.15 -6.06
C TYR A 134 -20.96 -13.71 -5.39
N ASP A 135 -21.71 -12.83 -6.06
CA ASP A 135 -22.87 -12.16 -5.48
C ASP A 135 -24.20 -12.92 -5.71
N PHE A 136 -24.24 -13.84 -6.69
CA PHE A 136 -25.47 -14.51 -7.07
C PHE A 136 -25.28 -16.01 -7.24
N GLU A 137 -26.35 -16.75 -6.94
CA GLU A 137 -26.52 -18.13 -7.39
C GLU A 137 -27.17 -18.18 -8.80
N THR A 138 -27.57 -19.36 -9.27
CA THR A 138 -28.37 -19.48 -10.51
C THR A 138 -29.71 -18.77 -10.35
N GLY A 139 -30.12 -18.01 -11.38
CA GLY A 139 -31.34 -17.20 -11.35
C GLY A 139 -31.06 -15.72 -11.72
N PRO A 140 -32.00 -14.83 -11.36
CA PRO A 140 -31.84 -13.40 -11.69
C PRO A 140 -30.58 -12.79 -11.10
N ALA A 141 -29.80 -12.10 -11.92
CA ALA A 141 -28.56 -11.47 -11.52
C ALA A 141 -28.36 -10.13 -12.23
N SER A 142 -27.48 -9.29 -11.69
CA SER A 142 -27.14 -8.01 -12.28
C SER A 142 -25.72 -7.57 -11.90
N TYR A 143 -25.11 -6.74 -12.72
CA TYR A 143 -23.82 -6.11 -12.39
C TYR A 143 -23.78 -4.65 -12.85
N LYS A 144 -22.91 -3.85 -12.22
CA LYS A 144 -22.76 -2.42 -12.51
C LYS A 144 -21.67 -2.23 -13.59
N ALA A 145 -22.11 -1.98 -14.83
CA ALA A 145 -21.24 -1.61 -15.93
C ALA A 145 -21.07 -0.08 -16.02
N PRO A 146 -20.07 0.44 -16.77
CA PRO A 146 -19.92 1.89 -17.00
C PRO A 146 -21.16 2.57 -17.59
N LYS A 147 -21.97 1.83 -18.38
CA LYS A 147 -23.20 2.34 -19.00
C LYS A 147 -24.44 2.23 -18.12
N GLY A 148 -24.33 1.65 -16.91
CA GLY A 148 -25.44 1.44 -16.01
C GLY A 148 -25.52 0.02 -15.46
N ILE A 149 -26.66 -0.35 -14.85
CA ILE A 149 -26.87 -1.69 -14.31
C ILE A 149 -27.38 -2.58 -15.44
N ILE A 150 -26.66 -3.66 -15.69
CA ILE A 150 -27.03 -4.71 -16.64
C ILE A 150 -27.72 -5.81 -15.85
N LYS A 151 -28.91 -6.24 -16.32
CA LYS A 151 -29.72 -7.28 -15.71
C LYS A 151 -29.86 -8.47 -16.62
N GLY A 152 -29.98 -9.65 -16.04
CA GLY A 152 -30.16 -10.90 -16.79
C GLY A 152 -30.36 -12.07 -15.86
N ASN A 153 -30.06 -13.25 -16.35
CA ASN A 153 -30.25 -14.51 -15.63
C ASN A 153 -28.99 -15.37 -15.74
N ILE A 154 -28.48 -15.86 -14.62
CA ILE A 154 -27.42 -16.88 -14.58
C ILE A 154 -28.10 -18.23 -14.75
N THR A 155 -27.86 -18.90 -15.88
CA THR A 155 -28.41 -20.21 -16.19
C THR A 155 -27.50 -21.35 -15.73
N ARG A 156 -26.22 -21.08 -15.54
CA ARG A 156 -25.26 -22.05 -15.01
C ARG A 156 -24.12 -21.35 -14.28
N LYS A 157 -23.64 -21.97 -13.20
CA LYS A 157 -22.45 -21.54 -12.44
C LYS A 157 -21.58 -22.77 -12.19
N ARG A 158 -20.31 -22.69 -12.57
CA ARG A 158 -19.40 -23.83 -12.65
C ARG A 158 -18.02 -23.49 -12.07
N GLN A 159 -17.43 -24.46 -11.36
CA GLN A 159 -16.05 -24.38 -10.86
C GLN A 159 -15.21 -25.47 -11.51
N TYR A 160 -13.93 -25.17 -11.75
CA TYR A 160 -12.98 -26.06 -12.39
C TYR A 160 -11.78 -26.32 -11.49
N ILE A 161 -11.35 -27.60 -11.40
CA ILE A 161 -10.06 -27.98 -10.90
C ILE A 161 -9.16 -28.27 -12.10
N ILE A 162 -8.17 -27.39 -12.28
CA ILE A 162 -7.19 -27.47 -13.37
C ILE A 162 -5.81 -27.57 -12.74
N GLU A 163 -5.05 -28.60 -13.09
CA GLU A 163 -3.68 -28.82 -12.64
C GLU A 163 -2.76 -29.09 -13.84
N ASN A 164 -1.62 -28.40 -13.88
CA ASN A 164 -0.63 -28.55 -14.93
C ASN A 164 -1.17 -28.43 -16.37
N GLY A 165 -2.26 -27.67 -16.55
CA GLY A 165 -2.91 -27.49 -17.85
C GLY A 165 -3.91 -28.59 -18.20
N GLU A 166 -4.21 -29.51 -17.28
CA GLU A 166 -5.17 -30.59 -17.46
C GLU A 166 -6.40 -30.39 -16.56
N LEU A 167 -7.57 -30.65 -17.12
CA LEU A 167 -8.84 -30.60 -16.42
C LEU A 167 -8.99 -31.83 -15.54
N GLN A 168 -8.95 -31.67 -14.22
CA GLN A 168 -9.11 -32.75 -13.26
C GLN A 168 -10.58 -32.97 -12.90
N ASN A 169 -11.29 -31.89 -12.58
CA ASN A 169 -12.67 -31.99 -12.16
C ASN A 169 -13.49 -30.74 -12.50
N ILE A 170 -14.83 -30.90 -12.54
CA ILE A 170 -15.81 -29.85 -12.79
C ILE A 170 -16.93 -30.00 -11.79
N PHE A 171 -17.36 -28.88 -11.18
CA PHE A 171 -18.47 -28.82 -10.23
C PHE A 171 -19.50 -27.79 -10.72
N ASP A 172 -20.74 -28.25 -10.88
CA ASP A 172 -21.88 -27.36 -11.10
C ASP A 172 -22.51 -26.99 -9.76
N ASN A 173 -22.62 -25.71 -9.45
CA ASN A 173 -23.15 -25.20 -8.17
C ASN A 173 -24.69 -25.35 -8.01
N ASP A 174 -25.39 -25.90 -8.98
CA ASP A 174 -26.83 -26.13 -8.92
C ASP A 174 -27.25 -27.23 -7.94
N LEU A 175 -26.30 -27.92 -7.37
CA LEU A 175 -26.51 -28.95 -6.36
C LEU A 175 -25.95 -28.48 -5.03
N ASN A 176 -26.77 -28.46 -3.98
CA ASN A 176 -26.35 -28.43 -2.59
C ASN A 176 -25.36 -29.59 -2.32
N ILE A 177 -24.13 -29.44 -2.82
CA ILE A 177 -23.03 -30.31 -2.43
C ILE A 177 -22.75 -29.92 -0.99
N SER A 178 -23.17 -30.79 -0.08
CA SER A 178 -22.84 -30.66 1.34
C SER A 178 -21.33 -30.38 1.43
N ASP A 179 -20.95 -29.38 2.22
CA ASP A 179 -19.57 -28.95 2.53
C ASP A 179 -18.56 -30.10 2.71
N SER A 180 -19.05 -31.30 3.03
CA SER A 180 -18.24 -32.49 3.28
C SER A 180 -17.46 -33.03 2.05
N LEU A 181 -18.05 -33.00 0.85
CA LEU A 181 -17.38 -33.51 -0.36
C LEU A 181 -16.36 -32.52 -0.90
N LEU A 182 -16.65 -31.24 -0.77
CA LEU A 182 -15.70 -30.16 -1.08
C LEU A 182 -14.55 -30.16 -0.05
N GLN A 183 -14.84 -30.41 1.22
CA GLN A 183 -13.85 -30.58 2.29
C GLN A 183 -13.01 -31.85 2.10
N GLU A 184 -13.57 -32.93 1.60
CA GLU A 184 -12.85 -34.18 1.37
C GLU A 184 -11.86 -34.09 0.20
N VAL A 185 -12.27 -33.53 -0.93
CA VAL A 185 -11.40 -33.22 -2.08
C VAL A 185 -10.38 -32.12 -1.72
N LEU A 186 -10.74 -31.21 -0.82
CA LEU A 186 -9.85 -30.16 -0.31
C LEU A 186 -8.93 -30.67 0.81
N ALA A 187 -9.28 -31.74 1.52
CA ALA A 187 -8.46 -32.32 2.60
C ALA A 187 -7.37 -33.29 2.09
N GLU A 188 -7.56 -33.93 0.93
CA GLU A 188 -6.55 -34.80 0.33
C GLU A 188 -5.32 -34.05 -0.21
N GLU A 189 -5.42 -32.72 -0.43
CA GLU A 189 -4.31 -31.86 -0.85
C GLU A 189 -3.76 -30.97 0.28
N SER A 190 -3.54 -31.52 1.46
CA SER A 190 -2.84 -30.80 2.52
C SER A 190 -1.33 -30.78 2.29
N SER A 191 -0.88 -30.08 1.28
CA SER A 191 0.47 -29.55 1.22
C SER A 191 0.43 -28.03 1.35
N ASP A 192 1.32 -27.48 2.14
CA ASP A 192 1.57 -26.15 2.66
C ASP A 192 1.30 -24.89 1.76
N LYS A 193 0.53 -25.01 0.70
CA LYS A 193 0.12 -23.90 -0.16
C LYS A 193 -1.32 -23.53 0.17
N MET A 194 -1.52 -22.33 0.67
CA MET A 194 -2.83 -21.78 0.90
C MET A 194 -3.66 -21.85 -0.38
N LYS A 195 -4.79 -22.55 -0.29
CA LYS A 195 -5.71 -22.77 -1.41
C LYS A 195 -6.18 -21.42 -1.92
N ASN A 196 -6.17 -21.30 -3.23
CA ASN A 196 -6.56 -20.09 -3.96
C ASN A 196 -7.98 -19.67 -3.55
N ILE A 197 -8.07 -18.73 -2.61
CA ILE A 197 -9.31 -18.32 -1.94
C ILE A 197 -10.26 -17.60 -2.90
N VAL A 198 -9.75 -17.15 -4.07
CA VAL A 198 -10.57 -16.49 -5.10
C VAL A 198 -11.80 -17.32 -5.50
N ASN A 199 -11.72 -18.65 -5.41
CA ASN A 199 -12.85 -19.54 -5.74
C ASN A 199 -13.93 -19.59 -4.65
N THR A 200 -13.61 -19.17 -3.43
CA THR A 200 -14.45 -19.35 -2.23
C THR A 200 -14.85 -18.05 -1.55
N ILE A 201 -14.64 -16.91 -2.23
CA ILE A 201 -15.09 -15.61 -1.71
C ILE A 201 -16.63 -15.65 -1.56
N GLN A 202 -17.08 -15.40 -0.34
CA GLN A 202 -18.51 -15.29 -0.04
C GLN A 202 -19.05 -13.90 -0.45
N GLU A 203 -20.36 -13.78 -0.66
CA GLU A 203 -21.04 -12.54 -1.03
C GLU A 203 -20.66 -11.37 -0.10
N GLU A 204 -20.69 -11.60 1.22
CA GLU A 204 -20.36 -10.58 2.21
C GLU A 204 -18.89 -10.13 2.11
N GLN A 205 -17.98 -11.08 1.88
CA GLN A 205 -16.56 -10.78 1.65
C GLN A 205 -16.37 -10.01 0.35
N ASN A 206 -17.09 -10.37 -0.73
CA ASN A 206 -17.00 -9.69 -2.00
C ASN A 206 -17.44 -8.21 -1.92
N LYS A 207 -18.47 -7.91 -1.12
CA LYS A 207 -18.92 -6.53 -0.83
C LYS A 207 -17.78 -5.71 -0.19
N VAL A 208 -17.06 -6.27 0.78
CA VAL A 208 -15.91 -5.63 1.43
C VAL A 208 -14.76 -5.42 0.44
N ILE A 209 -14.41 -6.45 -0.34
CA ILE A 209 -13.32 -6.41 -1.32
C ILE A 209 -13.57 -5.30 -2.36
N ARG A 210 -14.79 -5.16 -2.85
CA ARG A 210 -15.15 -4.23 -3.93
C ARG A 210 -15.60 -2.84 -3.48
N ASN A 211 -15.62 -2.58 -2.19
CA ASN A 211 -15.98 -1.27 -1.66
C ASN A 211 -14.88 -0.23 -1.99
N THR A 212 -15.22 0.76 -2.80
CA THR A 212 -14.34 1.89 -3.18
C THR A 212 -14.87 3.24 -2.71
N GLU A 213 -16.00 3.25 -1.98
CA GLU A 213 -16.68 4.49 -1.56
C GLU A 213 -16.19 4.96 -0.19
N ASP A 214 -15.89 4.01 0.72
CA ASP A 214 -15.45 4.31 2.07
C ASP A 214 -13.94 4.57 2.14
N LYS A 215 -13.57 5.72 2.71
CA LYS A 215 -12.16 6.09 2.94
C LYS A 215 -11.54 5.24 4.05
N ASN A 216 -12.31 4.94 5.10
CA ASN A 216 -11.87 4.12 6.22
C ASN A 216 -12.81 2.93 6.35
N LEU A 217 -12.26 1.73 6.32
CA LEU A 217 -13.00 0.49 6.39
C LEU A 217 -12.47 -0.37 7.53
N ILE A 218 -13.37 -0.77 8.43
CA ILE A 218 -13.07 -1.71 9.51
C ILE A 218 -13.74 -3.04 9.18
N VAL A 219 -12.96 -4.11 9.12
CA VAL A 219 -13.44 -5.47 8.84
C VAL A 219 -13.40 -6.28 10.13
N GLU A 220 -14.58 -6.58 10.66
CA GLU A 220 -14.74 -7.40 11.85
C GLU A 220 -15.20 -8.81 11.49
N GLY A 221 -14.80 -9.79 12.29
CA GLY A 221 -15.20 -11.18 12.10
C GLY A 221 -14.54 -12.11 13.10
N ILE A 222 -15.11 -13.31 13.26
CA ILE A 222 -14.56 -14.35 14.13
C ILE A 222 -13.19 -14.83 13.65
N ALA A 223 -12.42 -15.46 14.53
CA ALA A 223 -11.16 -16.11 14.15
C ALA A 223 -11.42 -17.15 13.04
N GLY A 224 -10.57 -17.13 11.99
CA GLY A 224 -10.73 -18.02 10.84
C GLY A 224 -11.74 -17.58 9.78
N SER A 225 -12.42 -16.44 9.92
CA SER A 225 -13.37 -15.90 8.90
C SER A 225 -12.68 -15.34 7.63
N GLY A 226 -11.37 -15.44 7.51
CA GLY A 226 -10.62 -14.99 6.33
C GLY A 226 -10.37 -13.49 6.25
N LYS A 227 -10.39 -12.72 7.37
CA LYS A 227 -10.18 -11.26 7.38
C LYS A 227 -8.92 -10.82 6.65
N THR A 228 -7.77 -11.43 6.97
CA THR A 228 -6.49 -11.14 6.31
C THR A 228 -6.55 -11.44 4.81
N SER A 229 -7.21 -12.54 4.44
CA SER A 229 -7.42 -12.90 3.05
C SER A 229 -8.29 -11.86 2.31
N VAL A 230 -9.40 -11.43 2.91
CA VAL A 230 -10.26 -10.36 2.38
C VAL A 230 -9.46 -9.07 2.18
N ALA A 231 -8.61 -8.71 3.14
CA ALA A 231 -7.74 -7.54 3.02
C ALA A 231 -6.78 -7.64 1.82
N LEU A 232 -6.15 -8.80 1.59
CA LEU A 232 -5.25 -9.00 0.46
C LEU A 232 -5.99 -8.99 -0.90
N HIS A 233 -7.17 -9.61 -0.97
CA HIS A 233 -8.01 -9.54 -2.17
C HIS A 233 -8.48 -8.12 -2.44
N ARG A 234 -8.79 -7.35 -1.40
CA ARG A 234 -9.11 -5.93 -1.52
C ARG A 234 -7.93 -5.14 -2.11
N ILE A 235 -6.71 -5.36 -1.62
CA ILE A 235 -5.51 -4.75 -2.20
C ILE A 235 -5.41 -5.07 -3.69
N ALA A 236 -5.54 -6.35 -4.06
CA ALA A 236 -5.49 -6.76 -5.45
C ALA A 236 -6.61 -6.12 -6.30
N PHE A 237 -7.81 -5.97 -5.73
CA PHE A 237 -8.91 -5.29 -6.39
C PHE A 237 -8.66 -3.78 -6.57
N LEU A 238 -8.16 -3.10 -5.53
CA LEU A 238 -7.86 -1.67 -5.57
C LEU A 238 -6.76 -1.35 -6.58
N LEU A 239 -5.69 -2.16 -6.64
CA LEU A 239 -4.62 -2.05 -7.64
C LEU A 239 -5.14 -2.19 -9.08
N TYR A 240 -6.14 -3.04 -9.30
CA TYR A 240 -6.80 -3.19 -10.59
C TYR A 240 -7.73 -2.01 -10.91
N ARG A 241 -8.47 -1.50 -9.92
CA ARG A 241 -9.61 -0.60 -10.11
C ARG A 241 -9.24 0.88 -10.10
N ILE A 242 -8.27 1.28 -9.24
CA ILE A 242 -7.94 2.69 -9.02
C ILE A 242 -6.81 3.12 -9.95
N PRO A 243 -7.05 4.07 -10.87
CA PRO A 243 -5.99 4.61 -11.71
C PRO A 243 -4.87 5.22 -10.86
N ASN A 244 -3.63 5.03 -11.27
CA ASN A 244 -2.43 5.56 -10.60
C ASN A 244 -2.20 5.06 -9.16
N LEU A 245 -2.87 3.98 -8.74
CA LEU A 245 -2.51 3.21 -7.56
C LEU A 245 -1.57 2.07 -8.00
N ASN A 246 -0.43 1.94 -7.35
CA ASN A 246 0.52 0.85 -7.60
C ASN A 246 0.98 0.24 -6.27
N SER A 247 1.69 -0.87 -6.33
CA SER A 247 2.15 -1.59 -5.15
C SER A 247 3.02 -0.76 -4.20
N ASN A 248 3.75 0.24 -4.72
CA ASN A 248 4.59 1.14 -3.92
C ASN A 248 3.78 2.22 -3.17
N ASN A 249 2.51 2.40 -3.53
CA ASN A 249 1.62 3.34 -2.84
C ASN A 249 0.81 2.69 -1.72
N ILE A 250 1.00 1.39 -1.48
CA ILE A 250 0.27 0.63 -0.46
C ILE A 250 1.26 0.12 0.59
N VAL A 251 0.92 0.32 1.86
CA VAL A 251 1.66 -0.24 2.99
C VAL A 251 0.75 -1.17 3.77
N VAL A 252 1.24 -2.39 4.05
CA VAL A 252 0.55 -3.36 4.89
C VAL A 252 1.30 -3.51 6.20
N PHE A 253 0.66 -3.12 7.30
CA PHE A 253 1.16 -3.36 8.64
C PHE A 253 0.78 -4.76 9.11
N THR A 254 1.79 -5.53 9.49
CA THR A 254 1.64 -6.92 9.93
C THR A 254 2.11 -7.09 11.36
N PRO A 255 1.52 -8.01 12.14
CA PRO A 255 1.91 -8.20 13.52
C PRO A 255 3.34 -8.73 13.68
N ASN A 256 3.84 -9.51 12.71
CA ASN A 256 5.18 -10.08 12.76
C ASN A 256 5.72 -10.45 11.36
N LYS A 257 6.98 -10.90 11.30
CA LYS A 257 7.68 -11.24 10.06
C LYS A 257 7.08 -12.46 9.33
N VAL A 258 6.50 -13.42 10.04
CA VAL A 258 5.88 -14.62 9.43
C VAL A 258 4.66 -14.22 8.60
N PHE A 259 3.82 -13.32 9.12
CA PHE A 259 2.70 -12.76 8.34
C PHE A 259 3.17 -11.96 7.12
N ARG A 260 4.32 -11.29 7.20
CA ARG A 260 4.91 -10.62 6.05
C ARG A 260 5.26 -11.60 4.92
N GLU A 261 5.91 -12.71 5.24
CA GLU A 261 6.23 -13.77 4.27
C GLU A 261 4.97 -14.36 3.64
N TYR A 262 3.92 -14.55 4.46
CA TYR A 262 2.63 -14.99 3.98
C TYR A 262 2.04 -14.01 2.94
N ILE A 263 1.99 -12.72 3.23
CA ILE A 263 1.48 -11.67 2.31
C ILE A 263 2.29 -11.67 1.01
N SER A 264 3.61 -11.78 1.10
CA SER A 264 4.50 -11.78 -0.08
C SER A 264 4.27 -12.96 -1.02
N ASN A 265 3.65 -14.04 -0.56
CA ASN A 265 3.29 -15.19 -1.39
C ASN A 265 1.89 -15.06 -2.00
N VAL A 266 0.94 -14.46 -1.27
CA VAL A 266 -0.47 -14.41 -1.68
C VAL A 266 -0.73 -13.39 -2.79
N LEU A 267 -0.19 -12.17 -2.69
CA LEU A 267 -0.42 -11.13 -3.71
C LEU A 267 0.01 -11.56 -5.13
N PRO A 268 1.17 -12.20 -5.33
CA PRO A 268 1.52 -12.76 -6.64
C PRO A 268 0.55 -13.82 -7.15
N GLU A 269 -0.05 -14.64 -6.26
CA GLU A 269 -1.09 -15.60 -6.65
C GLU A 269 -2.38 -14.93 -7.13
N LEU A 270 -2.66 -13.72 -6.66
CA LEU A 270 -3.77 -12.88 -7.10
C LEU A 270 -3.48 -12.09 -8.39
N GLY A 271 -2.30 -12.25 -8.97
CA GLY A 271 -1.90 -11.60 -10.22
C GLY A 271 -1.30 -10.21 -10.02
N GLU A 272 -0.96 -9.82 -8.79
CA GLU A 272 -0.40 -8.49 -8.49
C GLU A 272 1.04 -8.58 -7.98
N ASP A 273 1.76 -7.46 -8.05
CA ASP A 273 3.08 -7.33 -7.47
C ASP A 273 2.99 -7.17 -5.96
N ASN A 274 4.05 -7.57 -5.25
CA ASN A 274 4.11 -7.41 -3.82
C ASN A 274 4.06 -5.95 -3.41
N THR A 275 3.24 -5.65 -2.41
CA THR A 275 3.18 -4.35 -1.77
C THR A 275 4.24 -4.26 -0.66
N TYR A 276 4.55 -3.03 -0.26
CA TYR A 276 5.43 -2.81 0.86
C TYR A 276 4.75 -3.26 2.16
N SER A 277 5.38 -4.18 2.88
CA SER A 277 4.86 -4.69 4.15
C SER A 277 5.90 -4.54 5.26
N MET A 278 5.44 -4.12 6.45
CA MET A 278 6.30 -3.85 7.60
C MET A 278 5.58 -4.12 8.92
N THR A 279 6.35 -4.33 9.96
CA THR A 279 5.83 -4.31 11.33
C THR A 279 5.88 -2.88 11.88
N PHE A 280 5.14 -2.61 12.96
CA PHE A 280 5.25 -1.32 13.65
C PHE A 280 6.67 -1.09 14.20
N TYR A 281 7.36 -2.15 14.61
CA TYR A 281 8.76 -2.07 15.03
C TYR A 281 9.69 -1.63 13.88
N ASP A 282 9.45 -2.11 12.65
CA ASP A 282 10.23 -1.64 11.50
C ASP A 282 9.99 -0.15 11.25
N LEU A 283 8.76 0.36 11.44
CA LEU A 283 8.45 1.79 11.35
C LEU A 283 9.22 2.61 12.39
N LEU A 284 9.29 2.12 13.65
CA LEU A 284 10.10 2.75 14.69
C LEU A 284 11.58 2.82 14.28
N CYS A 285 12.16 1.69 13.85
CA CYS A 285 13.57 1.61 13.46
C CYS A 285 13.94 2.45 12.24
N GLN A 286 13.02 2.60 11.29
CA GLN A 286 13.25 3.43 10.09
C GLN A 286 13.21 4.93 10.39
N ASN A 287 12.42 5.33 11.37
CA ASN A 287 12.17 6.75 11.64
C ASN A 287 12.91 7.28 12.88
N ILE A 288 13.49 6.44 13.72
CA ILE A 288 14.23 6.85 14.92
C ILE A 288 15.70 6.51 14.73
N ASN A 289 16.48 7.49 14.27
CA ASN A 289 17.92 7.36 14.05
C ASN A 289 18.75 7.92 15.23
N GLU A 290 18.08 8.56 16.19
CA GLU A 290 18.68 9.23 17.32
C GLU A 290 19.16 8.26 18.41
N TYR A 291 18.69 7.02 18.38
CA TYR A 291 19.04 5.94 19.31
C TYR A 291 19.59 4.73 18.54
N LYS A 292 20.60 4.05 19.11
CA LYS A 292 21.21 2.87 18.48
C LYS A 292 20.36 1.62 18.62
N ASN A 293 19.70 1.46 19.78
CA ASN A 293 18.89 0.30 20.08
C ASN A 293 17.48 0.72 20.48
N ILE A 294 16.49 0.12 19.84
CA ILE A 294 15.08 0.27 20.19
C ILE A 294 14.57 -1.09 20.62
N GLU A 295 13.92 -1.14 21.77
CA GLU A 295 13.28 -2.36 22.27
C GLU A 295 12.15 -2.78 21.34
N ASN A 296 12.09 -4.07 20.99
CA ASN A 296 10.98 -4.60 20.21
C ASN A 296 9.78 -5.00 21.11
N LEU A 297 8.63 -5.24 20.52
CA LEU A 297 7.40 -5.58 21.25
C LEU A 297 7.54 -6.87 22.09
N THR A 298 8.26 -7.89 21.60
CA THR A 298 8.45 -9.15 22.31
C THR A 298 9.29 -8.96 23.57
N ASP A 299 10.35 -8.17 23.48
CA ASP A 299 11.21 -7.84 24.63
C ASP A 299 10.46 -6.97 25.64
N PHE A 300 9.68 -6.00 25.18
CA PHE A 300 8.78 -5.20 26.02
C PHE A 300 7.79 -6.07 26.79
N ILE A 301 7.08 -6.98 26.11
CA ILE A 301 6.14 -7.92 26.74
C ILE A 301 6.87 -8.79 27.77
N SER A 302 8.05 -9.31 27.41
CA SER A 302 8.87 -10.12 28.32
C SER A 302 9.29 -9.33 29.58
N ARG A 303 9.73 -8.09 29.40
CA ARG A 303 10.10 -7.16 30.49
C ARG A 303 8.91 -6.86 31.41
N TYR A 304 7.75 -6.58 30.82
CA TYR A 304 6.51 -6.29 31.54
C TYR A 304 6.05 -7.47 32.41
N TYR A 305 5.96 -8.67 31.85
CA TYR A 305 5.48 -9.86 32.56
C TYR A 305 6.48 -10.40 33.57
N LYS A 306 7.78 -10.25 33.37
CA LYS A 306 8.82 -10.62 34.33
C LYS A 306 8.93 -9.62 35.50
N ARG A 307 8.11 -8.59 35.54
CA ARG A 307 8.14 -7.49 36.50
C ARG A 307 9.53 -6.82 36.60
N GLN A 308 10.23 -6.75 35.50
CA GLN A 308 11.51 -6.03 35.35
C GLN A 308 11.30 -4.56 35.00
N VAL A 309 10.07 -4.09 35.16
CA VAL A 309 9.65 -2.69 34.98
C VAL A 309 9.68 -2.05 36.37
N GLU A 310 10.39 -0.94 36.51
CA GLU A 310 10.54 -0.24 37.77
C GLU A 310 9.21 0.27 38.34
N ASP A 311 8.30 0.73 37.46
CA ASP A 311 6.97 1.18 37.82
C ASP A 311 5.94 0.83 36.72
N ILE A 312 5.02 -0.09 37.02
CA ILE A 312 3.97 -0.52 36.10
C ILE A 312 3.00 0.62 35.75
N ASP A 313 2.75 1.54 36.69
CA ASP A 313 1.81 2.64 36.45
C ASP A 313 2.36 3.66 35.47
N ILE A 314 3.69 3.82 35.42
CA ILE A 314 4.36 4.62 34.37
C ILE A 314 4.13 4.02 33.00
N VAL A 315 4.30 2.71 32.85
CA VAL A 315 4.10 2.04 31.54
C VAL A 315 2.65 2.13 31.08
N LYS A 316 1.69 1.94 32.00
CA LYS A 316 0.26 2.10 31.70
C LYS A 316 -0.06 3.53 31.25
N TYR A 317 0.48 4.52 31.97
CA TYR A 317 0.30 5.92 31.60
C TYR A 317 0.87 6.21 30.21
N LYS A 318 2.09 5.77 29.90
CA LYS A 318 2.72 5.95 28.58
C LYS A 318 1.94 5.32 27.41
N GLN A 319 1.02 4.40 27.68
CA GLN A 319 0.16 3.76 26.69
C GLN A 319 -1.31 4.20 26.79
N SER A 320 -1.63 5.15 27.67
CA SER A 320 -3.00 5.64 27.86
C SER A 320 -3.36 6.78 26.89
N ASP A 321 -4.66 7.14 26.86
CA ASP A 321 -5.13 8.33 26.17
C ASP A 321 -4.69 9.64 26.84
N GLU A 322 -4.25 9.58 28.10
CA GLU A 322 -3.82 10.74 28.87
C GLU A 322 -2.48 11.28 28.35
N ILE A 323 -1.51 10.39 28.06
CA ILE A 323 -0.20 10.79 27.51
C ILE A 323 -0.37 11.53 26.16
N ILE A 324 -1.33 11.13 25.34
CA ILE A 324 -1.59 11.76 24.05
C ILE A 324 -2.00 13.22 24.27
N LYS A 325 -2.96 13.46 25.17
CA LYS A 325 -3.40 14.82 25.50
C LYS A 325 -2.29 15.68 26.07
N ASP A 326 -1.42 15.07 26.89
CA ASP A 326 -0.31 15.78 27.50
C ASP A 326 0.76 16.16 26.48
N ILE A 327 1.04 15.25 25.50
CA ILE A 327 1.92 15.55 24.37
C ILE A 327 1.34 16.67 23.51
N ASP A 328 0.06 16.56 23.12
CA ASP A 328 -0.60 17.56 22.27
C ASP A 328 -0.58 18.94 22.94
N ASN A 329 -0.93 19.02 24.23
CA ASN A 329 -0.87 20.26 25.00
C ASN A 329 0.56 20.83 25.10
N TYR A 330 1.56 19.97 25.31
CA TYR A 330 2.95 20.39 25.38
C TYR A 330 3.42 20.96 24.03
N ILE A 331 3.11 20.29 22.94
CA ILE A 331 3.47 20.74 21.58
C ILE A 331 2.77 22.06 21.28
N GLU A 332 1.49 22.20 21.61
CA GLU A 332 0.75 23.47 21.43
C GLU A 332 1.39 24.63 22.22
N GLU A 333 1.81 24.38 23.48
CA GLU A 333 2.52 25.36 24.29
C GLU A 333 3.90 25.69 23.69
N LEU A 334 4.65 24.69 23.20
CA LEU A 334 5.93 24.88 22.55
C LEU A 334 5.77 25.77 21.31
N LEU A 335 4.83 25.46 20.44
CA LEU A 335 4.55 26.23 19.22
C LEU A 335 4.14 27.68 19.51
N LYS A 336 3.41 27.92 20.61
CA LYS A 336 3.04 29.28 21.06
C LYS A 336 4.21 30.06 21.63
N LYS A 337 5.22 29.40 22.20
CA LYS A 337 6.35 30.02 22.89
C LYS A 337 7.58 30.21 21.99
N ILE A 338 7.74 29.37 20.97
CA ILE A 338 8.91 29.42 20.10
C ILE A 338 8.95 30.71 19.28
N ARG A 339 10.10 31.41 19.31
CA ARG A 339 10.32 32.70 18.63
C ARG A 339 11.77 32.85 18.25
N PHE A 340 12.00 33.56 17.18
CA PHE A 340 13.30 34.18 16.93
C PHE A 340 13.53 35.33 17.90
N THR A 341 14.75 35.45 18.40
CA THR A 341 15.16 36.47 19.39
C THR A 341 16.15 37.47 18.83
N LYS A 342 16.66 37.25 17.63
CA LYS A 342 17.63 38.09 16.94
C LYS A 342 17.26 38.22 15.46
N ASP A 343 17.68 39.33 14.87
CA ASP A 343 17.59 39.52 13.44
C ASP A 343 18.50 38.51 12.72
N LEU A 344 18.17 38.18 11.48
CA LEU A 344 19.04 37.40 10.63
C LEU A 344 19.94 38.34 9.87
N GLU A 345 21.23 38.25 10.14
CA GLU A 345 22.31 38.85 9.33
C GLU A 345 23.05 37.74 8.61
N TYR A 346 23.12 37.80 7.29
CA TYR A 346 23.86 36.81 6.48
C TYR A 346 24.49 37.49 5.29
N ASP A 347 25.83 37.42 5.23
CA ASP A 347 26.68 38.23 4.36
C ASP A 347 26.34 39.75 4.52
N ASP A 348 27.00 40.61 3.73
CA ASP A 348 26.79 42.06 3.81
C ASP A 348 25.47 42.56 3.19
N PHE A 349 24.57 41.63 2.73
CA PHE A 349 23.42 41.96 1.90
C PHE A 349 22.06 41.47 2.43
N ILE A 350 22.04 40.57 3.42
CA ILE A 350 20.79 40.05 3.96
C ILE A 350 20.66 40.49 5.40
N GLU A 351 19.66 41.32 5.63
CA GLU A 351 19.20 41.72 6.95
C GLU A 351 17.67 41.51 7.01
N ILE A 352 17.20 40.62 7.89
CA ILE A 352 15.76 40.36 8.07
C ILE A 352 15.46 40.50 9.56
N SER A 353 14.47 41.36 9.85
CA SER A 353 14.09 41.65 11.23
C SER A 353 13.47 40.46 11.95
N THR A 354 13.68 40.42 13.25
CA THR A 354 13.05 39.46 14.17
C THR A 354 11.54 39.42 14.02
N GLU A 355 10.88 40.56 13.77
CA GLU A 355 9.43 40.62 13.57
C GLU A 355 9.00 39.93 12.30
N GLU A 356 9.69 40.12 11.19
CA GLU A 356 9.41 39.48 9.92
C GLU A 356 9.67 37.94 10.01
N LEU A 357 10.75 37.53 10.64
CA LEU A 357 11.04 36.10 10.87
C LEU A 357 9.96 35.43 11.71
N ASN A 358 9.48 36.08 12.76
CA ASN A 358 8.40 35.55 13.60
C ASN A 358 7.05 35.51 12.87
N ASN A 359 6.79 36.45 11.99
CA ASN A 359 5.62 36.45 11.12
C ASN A 359 5.68 35.25 10.15
N MET A 360 6.84 35.01 9.53
CA MET A 360 7.06 33.83 8.69
C MET A 360 6.84 32.55 9.47
N LEU A 361 7.42 32.40 10.67
CA LEU A 361 7.32 31.20 11.51
C LEU A 361 5.87 30.91 11.95
N THR A 362 5.12 31.94 12.32
CA THR A 362 3.83 31.78 13.00
C THR A 362 2.64 31.76 12.05
N TYR A 363 2.71 32.49 10.92
CA TYR A 363 1.55 32.67 10.03
C TYR A 363 1.80 32.20 8.60
N LYS A 364 2.95 32.49 8.03
CA LYS A 364 3.20 32.20 6.60
C LYS A 364 3.46 30.73 6.34
N TYR A 365 4.18 30.07 7.22
CA TYR A 365 4.55 28.64 7.10
C TYR A 365 3.93 27.76 8.19
N ASP A 366 2.84 28.20 8.83
CA ASP A 366 2.16 27.50 9.92
C ASP A 366 1.66 26.11 9.57
N ARG A 367 1.35 25.86 8.29
CA ARG A 367 0.91 24.57 7.75
C ARG A 367 2.00 23.49 7.69
N PHE A 368 3.27 23.88 7.79
CA PHE A 368 4.37 22.93 7.78
C PHE A 368 4.72 22.45 9.20
N PRO A 369 5.25 21.23 9.38
CA PRO A 369 5.89 20.81 10.62
C PRO A 369 6.95 21.82 11.08
N LEU A 370 7.16 21.96 12.38
CA LEU A 370 8.01 23.03 12.93
C LEU A 370 9.43 23.07 12.32
N PHE A 371 10.05 21.91 12.17
CA PHE A 371 11.41 21.84 11.62
C PHE A 371 11.44 22.23 10.13
N ASP A 372 10.41 21.84 9.39
CA ASP A 372 10.28 22.20 7.98
C ASP A 372 10.02 23.71 7.79
N ARG A 373 9.29 24.37 8.73
CA ARG A 373 9.10 25.82 8.69
C ARG A 373 10.44 26.56 8.63
N ILE A 374 11.41 26.14 9.44
CA ILE A 374 12.75 26.76 9.47
C ILE A 374 13.49 26.52 8.14
N HIS A 375 13.37 25.31 7.61
CA HIS A 375 13.94 24.98 6.31
C HIS A 375 13.32 25.80 5.16
N GLU A 376 11.99 25.90 5.13
CA GLU A 376 11.24 26.69 4.13
C GLU A 376 11.57 28.18 4.20
N ILE A 377 11.71 28.73 5.42
CA ILE A 377 12.15 30.12 5.62
C ILE A 377 13.57 30.30 5.06
N ALA A 378 14.50 29.40 5.39
CA ALA A 378 15.87 29.44 4.90
C ALA A 378 15.95 29.32 3.38
N THR A 379 15.17 28.41 2.80
CA THR A 379 15.08 28.20 1.35
C THR A 379 14.58 29.46 0.65
N LYS A 380 13.50 30.06 1.16
CA LYS A 380 12.92 31.27 0.57
C LYS A 380 13.88 32.46 0.62
N ILE A 381 14.60 32.62 1.72
CA ILE A 381 15.63 33.67 1.86
C ILE A 381 16.78 33.42 0.86
N SER A 382 17.24 32.16 0.74
CA SER A 382 18.29 31.78 -0.20
C SER A 382 17.88 32.00 -1.66
N GLU A 383 16.66 31.62 -2.04
CA GLU A 383 16.12 31.82 -3.39
C GLU A 383 16.03 33.31 -3.78
N ASN A 384 15.56 34.14 -2.87
CA ASN A 384 15.39 35.57 -3.14
C ASN A 384 16.74 36.31 -3.35
N ASN A 385 17.83 35.81 -2.76
CA ASN A 385 19.13 36.53 -2.73
C ASN A 385 20.25 35.82 -3.50
N TYR A 386 20.18 34.47 -3.69
CA TYR A 386 21.32 33.68 -4.23
C TYR A 386 20.92 32.67 -5.32
N SER A 387 19.78 32.82 -5.95
CA SER A 387 19.31 31.84 -6.96
C SER A 387 19.23 30.39 -6.46
N GLY A 388 19.02 30.18 -5.15
CA GLY A 388 18.72 28.86 -4.59
C GLY A 388 19.90 27.91 -4.39
N SER A 389 21.06 28.39 -4.01
CA SER A 389 22.21 27.53 -3.69
C SER A 389 21.98 26.74 -2.40
N ASN A 390 21.98 25.39 -2.45
CA ASN A 390 21.85 24.51 -1.29
C ASN A 390 22.81 24.81 -0.14
N LYS A 391 24.02 25.29 -0.46
CA LYS A 391 25.04 25.66 0.55
C LYS A 391 24.59 26.88 1.37
N ASN A 392 24.02 27.87 0.73
CA ASN A 392 23.54 29.06 1.40
C ASN A 392 22.29 28.75 2.24
N THR A 393 21.37 27.95 1.73
CA THR A 393 20.19 27.48 2.49
C THR A 393 20.61 26.83 3.80
N SER A 394 21.54 25.88 3.77
CA SER A 394 22.00 25.18 4.99
C SER A 394 22.68 26.10 5.99
N SER A 395 23.44 27.10 5.51
CA SER A 395 24.09 28.11 6.37
C SER A 395 23.08 29.03 7.05
N ILE A 396 22.09 29.52 6.29
CA ILE A 396 21.00 30.35 6.79
C ILE A 396 20.15 29.56 7.81
N GLU A 397 19.79 28.31 7.50
CA GLU A 397 19.03 27.42 8.38
C GLU A 397 19.76 27.24 9.73
N LYS A 398 21.06 27.08 9.72
CA LYS A 398 21.85 26.97 10.95
C LYS A 398 21.76 28.23 11.80
N ILE A 399 21.90 29.40 11.22
CA ILE A 399 21.79 30.70 11.94
C ILE A 399 20.37 30.87 12.48
N LEU A 400 19.34 30.56 11.69
CA LEU A 400 17.95 30.60 12.14
C LEU A 400 17.72 29.73 13.36
N LYS A 401 18.25 28.49 13.36
CA LYS A 401 18.14 27.59 14.53
C LYS A 401 18.85 28.14 15.77
N GLU A 402 20.00 28.82 15.60
CA GLU A 402 20.75 29.45 16.70
C GLU A 402 20.03 30.71 17.24
N ASN A 403 19.24 31.40 16.41
CA ASN A 403 18.47 32.60 16.80
C ASN A 403 17.14 32.31 17.50
N LEU A 404 16.74 31.03 17.64
CA LEU A 404 15.54 30.66 18.39
C LEU A 404 15.74 30.80 19.90
N ASN A 405 14.65 31.09 20.60
CA ASN A 405 14.61 31.15 22.08
C ASN A 405 14.68 29.78 22.76
N THR A 406 14.62 28.69 22.00
CA THR A 406 14.76 27.32 22.47
C THR A 406 15.62 26.51 21.53
N LYS A 407 16.28 25.47 22.07
CA LYS A 407 17.06 24.56 21.25
C LYS A 407 16.13 23.68 20.43
N LEU A 408 16.20 23.78 19.11
CA LEU A 408 15.44 22.94 18.20
C LEU A 408 16.19 21.60 17.96
N ASP A 409 16.13 20.74 18.99
CA ASP A 409 16.71 19.41 19.02
C ASP A 409 15.69 18.45 19.60
N LEU A 410 15.39 17.37 18.90
CA LEU A 410 14.30 16.47 19.26
C LEU A 410 14.51 15.77 20.61
N LYS A 411 15.75 15.35 20.93
CA LYS A 411 16.06 14.75 22.24
C LYS A 411 15.88 15.77 23.36
N TYR A 412 16.27 17.03 23.13
CA TYR A 412 16.06 18.11 24.10
C TYR A 412 14.57 18.34 24.36
N ILE A 413 13.75 18.44 23.30
CA ILE A 413 12.31 18.67 23.38
C ILE A 413 11.61 17.53 24.14
N ILE A 414 11.97 16.28 23.88
CA ILE A 414 11.40 15.13 24.56
C ILE A 414 11.81 15.07 26.03
N ASN A 415 13.07 15.37 26.34
CA ASN A 415 13.53 15.48 27.72
C ASN A 415 12.85 16.64 28.46
N ASP A 416 12.62 17.77 27.80
CA ASP A 416 11.88 18.90 28.37
C ASP A 416 10.40 18.53 28.63
N PHE A 417 9.76 17.81 27.70
CA PHE A 417 8.42 17.26 27.89
C PHE A 417 8.35 16.40 29.15
N TYR A 418 9.23 15.41 29.31
CA TYR A 418 9.25 14.56 30.48
C TYR A 418 9.55 15.32 31.78
N ASN A 419 10.45 16.32 31.75
CA ASN A 419 10.80 17.12 32.92
C ASN A 419 9.65 18.07 33.33
N SER A 420 8.95 18.68 32.35
CA SER A 420 7.94 19.69 32.59
C SER A 420 6.61 19.13 33.10
N ARG A 421 6.23 17.95 32.63
CA ARG A 421 4.95 17.34 32.97
C ARG A 421 5.08 16.24 34.03
N TYR A 422 6.22 15.52 34.06
CA TYR A 422 6.35 14.28 34.84
C TYR A 422 7.76 14.07 35.41
N SER A 423 8.24 14.97 36.24
CA SER A 423 9.52 14.75 36.95
C SER A 423 9.55 13.42 37.72
N LYS A 424 8.36 12.87 38.06
CA LYS A 424 8.17 11.57 38.67
C LYS A 424 8.29 10.39 37.67
N TYR A 425 8.13 10.65 36.36
CA TYR A 425 8.04 9.64 35.31
C TYR A 425 9.21 9.68 34.32
N LYS A 426 10.28 10.34 34.72
CA LYS A 426 11.51 10.38 33.92
C LYS A 426 11.94 8.94 33.63
N SER A 427 11.77 8.49 32.38
CA SER A 427 12.38 7.24 31.99
C SER A 427 13.88 7.44 32.10
N GLU A 428 14.60 6.54 32.74
CA GLU A 428 16.04 6.42 32.59
C GLU A 428 16.28 5.93 31.14
N VAL A 429 16.13 6.83 30.18
CA VAL A 429 16.59 6.61 28.81
C VAL A 429 18.09 6.49 28.91
N LYS A 430 18.59 5.27 29.06
CA LYS A 430 20.02 4.98 28.95
C LYS A 430 20.50 5.55 27.65
N GLU A 431 21.56 6.29 27.62
CA GLU A 431 22.03 7.17 26.51
C GLU A 431 21.91 6.61 25.09
N ASN A 432 21.79 5.29 24.91
CA ASN A 432 21.74 4.62 23.61
C ASN A 432 20.57 3.64 23.42
N ASN A 433 19.73 3.40 24.43
CA ASN A 433 18.63 2.42 24.40
C ASN A 433 17.31 3.11 24.65
N LEU A 434 16.32 2.85 23.80
CA LEU A 434 14.97 3.38 23.90
C LEU A 434 13.99 2.23 24.16
N TYR A 435 13.20 2.31 25.22
CA TYR A 435 12.14 1.34 25.47
C TYR A 435 11.02 1.47 24.44
N TYR A 436 10.28 0.39 24.23
CA TYR A 436 9.24 0.33 23.20
C TYR A 436 8.17 1.42 23.37
N GLU A 437 7.67 1.60 24.61
CA GLU A 437 6.69 2.63 24.92
C GLU A 437 7.22 4.06 24.74
N ASP A 438 8.50 4.29 25.04
CA ASP A 438 9.15 5.58 24.81
C ASP A 438 9.42 5.81 23.32
N ALA A 439 9.71 4.76 22.55
CA ALA A 439 9.87 4.86 21.12
C ALA A 439 8.56 5.25 20.41
N CYS A 440 7.41 4.77 20.88
CA CYS A 440 6.11 5.20 20.37
C CYS A 440 5.88 6.70 20.61
N ILE A 441 6.16 7.18 21.84
CA ILE A 441 6.05 8.60 22.21
C ILE A 441 7.01 9.45 21.39
N PHE A 442 8.27 8.99 21.28
CA PHE A 442 9.30 9.68 20.48
C PHE A 442 8.86 9.83 19.03
N LEU A 443 8.38 8.75 18.43
CA LEU A 443 7.93 8.78 17.04
C LEU A 443 6.71 9.68 16.84
N TYR A 444 5.76 9.69 17.79
CA TYR A 444 4.59 10.56 17.73
C TYR A 444 4.99 12.05 17.79
N ILE A 445 5.82 12.45 18.75
CA ILE A 445 6.33 13.82 18.85
C ILE A 445 7.12 14.21 17.59
N LYS A 446 8.00 13.30 17.13
CA LYS A 446 8.80 13.51 15.91
C LYS A 446 7.92 13.70 14.69
N SER A 447 6.87 12.90 14.54
CA SER A 447 5.97 12.99 13.39
C SER A 447 5.21 14.31 13.31
N ILE A 448 4.86 14.89 14.46
CA ILE A 448 4.19 16.21 14.51
C ILE A 448 5.17 17.34 14.22
N LEU A 449 6.39 17.27 14.76
CA LEU A 449 7.37 18.35 14.68
C LEU A 449 8.20 18.34 13.40
N MET A 450 8.46 17.16 12.83
CA MET A 450 9.36 16.96 11.67
C MET A 450 8.69 16.30 10.47
N GLY A 451 7.47 15.79 10.62
CA GLY A 451 6.86 14.94 9.60
C GLY A 451 7.52 13.55 9.52
N PHE A 452 7.09 12.76 8.55
CA PHE A 452 7.70 11.47 8.21
C PHE A 452 8.55 11.59 6.95
N ASN A 453 9.79 11.09 7.02
CA ASN A 453 10.60 10.88 5.83
C ASN A 453 10.24 9.53 5.20
N THR A 454 9.41 9.54 4.16
CA THR A 454 9.24 8.34 3.32
C THR A 454 9.56 8.69 1.88
N ASN A 455 10.24 7.76 1.21
CA ASN A 455 10.57 7.91 -0.22
C ASN A 455 9.39 7.60 -1.15
N HIS A 456 8.21 7.28 -0.60
CA HIS A 456 7.05 6.83 -1.36
C HIS A 456 5.78 7.57 -0.91
N ILE A 457 4.98 7.96 -1.88
CA ILE A 457 3.63 8.51 -1.64
C ILE A 457 2.72 7.35 -1.25
N ILE A 458 2.32 7.25 0.02
CA ILE A 458 1.40 6.23 0.52
C ILE A 458 -0.04 6.71 0.30
N LYS A 459 -0.83 5.94 -0.42
CA LYS A 459 -2.24 6.23 -0.72
C LYS A 459 -3.20 5.32 0.02
N GLU A 460 -2.75 4.12 0.39
CA GLU A 460 -3.54 3.12 1.09
C GLU A 460 -2.70 2.48 2.21
N VAL A 461 -3.29 2.38 3.39
CA VAL A 461 -2.70 1.71 4.56
C VAL A 461 -3.63 0.59 4.98
N VAL A 462 -3.12 -0.62 5.04
CA VAL A 462 -3.83 -1.81 5.52
C VAL A 462 -3.19 -2.24 6.83
N ILE A 463 -3.99 -2.41 7.88
CA ILE A 463 -3.53 -2.82 9.21
C ILE A 463 -4.16 -4.16 9.53
N ASP A 464 -3.35 -5.20 9.55
CA ASP A 464 -3.77 -6.54 9.98
C ASP A 464 -3.67 -6.65 11.52
N GLU A 465 -4.52 -7.49 12.11
CA GLU A 465 -4.67 -7.63 13.58
C GLU A 465 -4.80 -6.28 14.29
N ALA A 466 -5.67 -5.43 13.75
CA ALA A 466 -5.87 -4.04 14.17
C ALA A 466 -6.09 -3.86 15.68
N GLN A 467 -6.65 -4.85 16.38
CA GLN A 467 -6.87 -4.83 17.83
C GLN A 467 -5.58 -4.86 18.67
N ASP A 468 -4.44 -5.20 18.06
CA ASP A 468 -3.15 -5.28 18.79
C ASP A 468 -2.47 -3.92 18.95
N TYR A 469 -2.99 -2.88 18.28
CA TYR A 469 -2.43 -1.53 18.33
C TYR A 469 -3.21 -0.62 19.29
N ASN A 470 -2.47 0.21 20.04
CA ASN A 470 -3.06 1.22 20.89
C ASN A 470 -3.38 2.52 20.12
N LYS A 471 -4.08 3.45 20.77
CA LYS A 471 -4.50 4.72 20.16
C LYS A 471 -3.33 5.59 19.68
N LEU A 472 -2.22 5.63 20.43
CA LEU A 472 -1.02 6.38 20.03
C LEU A 472 -0.44 5.86 18.72
N GLN A 473 -0.40 4.54 18.54
CA GLN A 473 0.06 3.91 17.30
C GLN A 473 -0.89 4.20 16.13
N TYR A 474 -2.21 4.21 16.37
CA TYR A 474 -3.18 4.64 15.34
C TYR A 474 -3.00 6.09 14.92
N LEU A 475 -2.69 7.00 15.84
CA LEU A 475 -2.40 8.39 15.51
C LEU A 475 -1.13 8.51 14.66
N ILE A 476 -0.11 7.70 14.94
CA ILE A 476 1.11 7.63 14.12
C ILE A 476 0.76 7.16 12.70
N PHE A 477 -0.05 6.09 12.54
CA PHE A 477 -0.51 5.63 11.22
C PHE A 477 -1.29 6.71 10.48
N HIS A 478 -2.15 7.44 11.18
CA HIS A 478 -2.95 8.52 10.58
C HIS A 478 -2.08 9.68 10.10
N ILE A 479 -1.09 10.09 10.88
CA ILE A 479 -0.15 11.15 10.48
C ILE A 479 0.65 10.71 9.26
N THR A 480 1.10 9.44 9.18
CA THR A 480 1.78 8.91 7.98
C THR A 480 0.91 9.05 6.73
N GLN A 481 -0.40 8.90 6.83
CA GLN A 481 -1.32 9.01 5.71
C GLN A 481 -1.65 10.47 5.32
N ILE A 482 -1.84 11.37 6.31
CA ILE A 482 -2.23 12.78 6.04
C ILE A 482 -1.12 13.57 5.36
N LEU A 483 0.13 13.41 5.78
CA LEU A 483 1.27 14.15 5.23
C LEU A 483 1.53 13.84 3.75
N TYR A 484 0.94 12.77 3.21
CA TYR A 484 1.06 12.39 1.79
C TYR A 484 -0.10 12.83 0.90
N GLN A 485 -1.20 13.32 1.46
CA GLN A 485 -2.33 13.85 0.66
C GLN A 485 -2.17 15.33 0.27
N HIS A 486 -1.13 16.01 0.77
CA HIS A 486 -0.95 17.46 0.60
C HIS A 486 0.28 17.88 -0.24
N PHE A 487 0.95 16.92 -0.93
CA PHE A 487 2.02 17.22 -1.88
C PHE A 487 1.65 16.81 -3.30
#